data_fe92271a0efc289562c21962e8a6f0c5
#
_entry.id   fe92271a0efc289562c21962e8a6f0c5
#
_cell.length_a   1.000
_cell.length_b   1.000
_cell.length_c   1.000
_cell.angle_alpha   90.00
_cell.angle_beta   90.00
_cell.angle_gamma   90.00
#
_symmetry.space_group_name_H-M   'P 1'
#
loop_
_entity.id
_entity.type
_entity.pdbx_description
1 polymer ?
#
loop_
_entity_poly.entity_id
_entity_poly.type
_entity_poly.pdbx_seq_one_letter_code
_entity_poly.pdbx_strand_id
1 'polypeptide(L)'
;MDLKGIYTADANRYGDAEALYKRCGKSGVLLPKVSLGFWHNFGGVDPYERSRAITHYAFDHGITHFDLANNYGPPYGSAEETMGRLMKDDFQPYRDELFISTKAGYDMWEGPYGNWGSRKYLMASLDQSLKRMNLDYVDLFYSHRYDPNTPLEETLQAMVDIVKQGKALYLSISRWPLEALKFADQYLKDRDCPLLIFQDRLNMLDRAPQENGTLDYCHENGI
;
A
#
# COMPACT_ATOMS: atom_id res chain seq x y z
N MET A 1 -1.15 -30.99 -20.31
CA MET A 1 -0.83 -29.79 -19.51
C MET A 1 -0.31 -30.32 -18.17
N ASP A 2 0.96 -30.14 -17.88
CA ASP A 2 1.56 -30.65 -16.66
C ASP A 2 1.13 -29.73 -15.49
N LEU A 3 0.22 -30.19 -14.63
CA LEU A 3 -0.31 -29.44 -13.50
C LEU A 3 0.66 -29.38 -12.30
N LYS A 4 1.90 -29.85 -12.48
CA LYS A 4 2.95 -29.73 -11.47
C LYS A 4 3.40 -28.27 -11.36
N GLY A 5 2.95 -27.60 -10.31
CA GLY A 5 3.42 -26.27 -9.95
C GLY A 5 2.38 -25.16 -9.95
N ILE A 6 1.11 -25.44 -10.21
CA ILE A 6 0.05 -24.44 -10.04
C ILE A 6 -0.22 -24.29 -8.52
N TYR A 7 -0.06 -23.08 -8.01
CA TYR A 7 -0.41 -22.77 -6.64
C TYR A 7 -1.92 -22.89 -6.41
N THR A 8 -2.28 -23.58 -5.35
CA THR A 8 -3.66 -23.64 -4.86
C THR A 8 -3.65 -23.23 -3.39
N ALA A 9 -4.35 -22.16 -3.07
CA ALA A 9 -4.41 -21.63 -1.72
C ALA A 9 -5.11 -22.60 -0.76
N ASP A 10 -4.69 -22.60 0.51
CA ASP A 10 -5.35 -23.39 1.56
C ASP A 10 -6.84 -23.01 1.68
N ALA A 11 -7.72 -23.99 1.59
CA ALA A 11 -9.17 -23.79 1.68
C ALA A 11 -9.61 -23.26 3.06
N ASN A 12 -8.82 -23.50 4.11
CA ASN A 12 -9.11 -23.11 5.49
C ASN A 12 -8.45 -21.77 5.89
N ARG A 13 -7.80 -21.05 4.96
CA ARG A 13 -7.06 -19.79 5.25
C ARG A 13 -7.88 -18.72 5.99
N TYR A 14 -9.20 -18.79 5.93
CA TYR A 14 -10.14 -17.87 6.59
C TYR A 14 -10.86 -18.49 7.80
N GLY A 15 -10.42 -19.66 8.28
CA GLY A 15 -11.13 -20.45 9.30
C GLY A 15 -11.41 -19.74 10.62
N ASP A 16 -10.62 -18.70 10.98
CA ASP A 16 -10.87 -17.84 12.14
C ASP A 16 -10.84 -16.36 11.71
N ALA A 17 -11.81 -15.97 10.88
CA ALA A 17 -11.89 -14.63 10.34
C ALA A 17 -12.01 -13.54 11.43
N GLU A 18 -12.71 -13.81 12.53
CA GLU A 18 -12.87 -12.85 13.65
C GLU A 18 -11.54 -12.61 14.38
N ALA A 19 -10.71 -13.63 14.54
CA ALA A 19 -9.40 -13.49 15.12
C ALA A 19 -8.40 -12.85 14.15
N LEU A 20 -8.52 -13.11 12.85
CA LEU A 20 -7.55 -12.65 11.84
C LEU A 20 -7.78 -11.19 11.41
N TYR A 21 -9.03 -10.73 11.31
CA TYR A 21 -9.37 -9.45 10.67
C TYR A 21 -9.93 -8.44 11.66
N LYS A 22 -9.73 -7.17 11.33
CA LYS A 22 -10.27 -6.03 12.06
C LYS A 22 -10.80 -4.99 11.07
N ARG A 23 -11.91 -4.35 11.41
CA ARG A 23 -12.45 -3.23 10.62
C ARG A 23 -11.44 -2.08 10.61
N CYS A 24 -11.19 -1.57 9.42
CA CYS A 24 -10.32 -0.42 9.19
C CYS A 24 -11.11 0.88 9.46
N GLY A 25 -10.89 1.46 10.62
CA GLY A 25 -11.58 2.66 11.06
C GLY A 25 -13.11 2.55 10.96
N LYS A 26 -13.75 3.54 10.34
CA LYS A 26 -15.19 3.59 10.07
C LYS A 26 -15.57 3.10 8.65
N SER A 27 -14.63 2.50 7.92
CA SER A 27 -14.84 2.02 6.55
C SER A 27 -15.55 0.65 6.50
N GLY A 28 -15.91 0.22 5.28
CA GLY A 28 -16.41 -1.14 5.01
C GLY A 28 -15.30 -2.20 4.95
N VAL A 29 -14.02 -1.80 4.99
CA VAL A 29 -12.88 -2.69 4.78
C VAL A 29 -12.52 -3.44 6.05
N LEU A 30 -12.34 -4.75 5.93
CA LEU A 30 -11.72 -5.61 6.95
C LEU A 30 -10.29 -5.90 6.52
N LEU A 31 -9.32 -5.53 7.34
CA LEU A 31 -7.92 -5.84 7.09
C LEU A 31 -7.40 -6.89 8.07
N PRO A 32 -6.48 -7.76 7.62
CA PRO A 32 -5.80 -8.65 8.54
C PRO A 32 -5.03 -7.84 9.59
N LYS A 33 -4.98 -8.33 10.82
CA LYS A 33 -4.24 -7.68 11.92
C LYS A 33 -2.73 -7.64 11.69
N VAL A 34 -2.25 -8.48 10.77
CA VAL A 34 -0.86 -8.55 10.29
C VAL A 34 -0.86 -8.42 8.78
N SER A 35 -0.01 -7.55 8.25
CA SER A 35 0.18 -7.36 6.81
C SER A 35 1.55 -7.87 6.38
N LEU A 36 1.68 -8.34 5.15
CA LEU A 36 2.97 -8.73 4.58
C LEU A 36 3.64 -7.53 3.92
N GLY A 37 4.71 -7.02 4.52
CA GLY A 37 5.50 -5.93 3.96
C GLY A 37 6.54 -6.42 2.94
N PHE A 38 6.60 -5.75 1.79
CA PHE A 38 7.50 -6.12 0.67
C PHE A 38 8.81 -5.32 0.67
N TRP A 39 9.15 -4.63 1.74
CA TRP A 39 10.38 -3.85 1.77
C TRP A 39 11.64 -4.72 1.78
N HIS A 40 11.62 -5.84 2.52
CA HIS A 40 12.74 -6.79 2.61
C HIS A 40 12.33 -8.16 2.07
N ASN A 41 13.28 -8.92 1.53
CA ASN A 41 13.12 -10.28 0.99
C ASN A 41 12.31 -10.37 -0.32
N PHE A 42 12.00 -9.25 -0.98
CA PHE A 42 11.22 -9.20 -2.22
C PHE A 42 11.90 -8.40 -3.34
N GLY A 43 13.13 -7.90 -3.09
CA GLY A 43 13.90 -7.17 -4.09
C GLY A 43 14.50 -8.06 -5.18
N GLY A 44 15.07 -7.42 -6.20
CA GLY A 44 15.72 -8.13 -7.30
C GLY A 44 17.00 -8.87 -6.92
N VAL A 45 17.52 -8.64 -5.71
CA VAL A 45 18.68 -9.35 -5.15
C VAL A 45 18.28 -10.58 -4.34
N ASP A 46 17.01 -10.75 -4.05
CA ASP A 46 16.48 -11.87 -3.29
C ASP A 46 16.08 -13.01 -4.23
N PRO A 47 16.30 -14.29 -3.85
CA PRO A 47 15.82 -15.42 -4.64
C PRO A 47 14.29 -15.43 -4.76
N TYR A 48 13.78 -15.39 -5.98
CA TYR A 48 12.32 -15.35 -6.23
C TYR A 48 11.55 -16.48 -5.52
N GLU A 49 12.09 -17.70 -5.52
CA GLU A 49 11.43 -18.85 -4.88
C GLU A 49 11.26 -18.65 -3.36
N ARG A 50 12.14 -17.88 -2.72
CA ARG A 50 11.99 -17.50 -1.33
C ARG A 50 10.85 -16.50 -1.14
N SER A 51 10.81 -15.45 -1.97
CA SER A 51 9.72 -14.47 -1.97
C SER A 51 8.37 -15.15 -2.20
N ARG A 52 8.32 -16.08 -3.18
CA ARG A 52 7.15 -16.89 -3.51
C ARG A 52 6.68 -17.73 -2.32
N ALA A 53 7.58 -18.45 -1.68
CA ALA A 53 7.27 -19.29 -0.51
C ALA A 53 6.73 -18.46 0.67
N ILE A 54 7.32 -17.28 0.93
CA ILE A 54 6.83 -16.37 1.98
C ILE A 54 5.42 -15.89 1.67
N THR A 55 5.16 -15.51 0.42
CA THR A 55 3.85 -15.00 0.00
C THR A 55 2.76 -16.09 0.05
N HIS A 56 3.06 -17.30 -0.41
CA HIS A 56 2.16 -18.45 -0.30
C HIS A 56 1.82 -18.72 1.17
N TYR A 57 2.85 -18.84 2.03
CA TYR A 57 2.65 -19.07 3.45
C TYR A 57 1.77 -18.00 4.11
N ALA A 58 2.02 -16.73 3.80
CA ALA A 58 1.24 -15.62 4.33
C ALA A 58 -0.23 -15.72 3.92
N PHE A 59 -0.49 -15.93 2.63
CA PHE A 59 -1.86 -16.02 2.10
C PHE A 59 -2.60 -17.26 2.62
N ASP A 60 -1.93 -18.41 2.70
CA ASP A 60 -2.47 -19.66 3.26
C ASP A 60 -2.83 -19.54 4.76
N HIS A 61 -2.32 -18.49 5.44
CA HIS A 61 -2.64 -18.17 6.82
C HIS A 61 -3.54 -16.92 6.96
N GLY A 62 -4.23 -16.52 5.89
CA GLY A 62 -5.20 -15.43 5.89
C GLY A 62 -4.60 -14.03 5.87
N ILE A 63 -3.30 -13.87 5.59
CA ILE A 63 -2.71 -12.54 5.39
C ILE A 63 -2.98 -12.12 3.95
N THR A 64 -4.00 -11.28 3.76
CA THR A 64 -4.46 -10.82 2.46
C THR A 64 -3.94 -9.45 2.08
N HIS A 65 -3.41 -8.67 3.02
CA HIS A 65 -2.86 -7.35 2.76
C HIS A 65 -1.36 -7.42 2.47
N PHE A 66 -0.98 -7.07 1.23
CA PHE A 66 0.39 -6.97 0.76
C PHE A 66 0.77 -5.50 0.58
N ASP A 67 1.77 -5.05 1.34
CA ASP A 67 2.13 -3.64 1.45
C ASP A 67 3.45 -3.35 0.74
N LEU A 68 3.35 -2.69 -0.43
CA LEU A 68 4.45 -2.33 -1.30
C LEU A 68 4.75 -0.82 -1.27
N ALA A 69 5.77 -0.42 -2.01
CA ALA A 69 6.03 0.93 -2.46
C ALA A 69 6.87 0.90 -3.74
N ASN A 70 6.76 1.96 -4.54
CA ASN A 70 7.47 2.06 -5.81
C ASN A 70 9.00 1.94 -5.67
N ASN A 71 9.56 2.43 -4.54
CA ASN A 71 10.99 2.41 -4.28
C ASN A 71 11.51 1.18 -3.50
N TYR A 72 10.64 0.18 -3.23
CA TYR A 72 11.08 -1.02 -2.55
C TYR A 72 11.91 -1.91 -3.47
N GLY A 73 12.96 -2.51 -2.89
CA GLY A 73 13.96 -3.32 -3.57
C GLY A 73 15.14 -3.62 -2.63
N PRO A 74 16.40 -3.64 -3.08
CA PRO A 74 17.00 -3.09 -4.31
C PRO A 74 16.83 -3.99 -5.55
N PRO A 75 16.97 -3.44 -6.77
CA PRO A 75 16.88 -2.01 -7.11
C PRO A 75 15.45 -1.47 -6.92
N TYR A 76 15.27 -0.13 -6.95
CA TYR A 76 13.95 0.49 -6.83
C TYR A 76 12.98 -0.06 -7.88
N GLY A 77 11.77 -0.42 -7.44
CA GLY A 77 10.75 -1.04 -8.29
C GLY A 77 10.76 -2.56 -8.31
N SER A 78 11.87 -3.20 -7.91
CA SER A 78 11.99 -4.67 -8.05
C SER A 78 11.06 -5.45 -7.13
N ALA A 79 10.66 -4.91 -5.99
CA ALA A 79 9.63 -5.54 -5.15
C ALA A 79 8.26 -5.58 -5.85
N GLU A 80 7.90 -4.52 -6.58
CA GLU A 80 6.68 -4.50 -7.40
C GLU A 80 6.80 -5.42 -8.63
N GLU A 81 7.98 -5.55 -9.24
CA GLU A 81 8.23 -6.54 -10.31
C GLU A 81 8.07 -7.97 -9.79
N THR A 82 8.59 -8.24 -8.58
CA THR A 82 8.38 -9.53 -7.89
C THR A 82 6.89 -9.80 -7.67
N MET A 83 6.13 -8.79 -7.20
CA MET A 83 4.68 -8.90 -7.06
C MET A 83 4.00 -9.17 -8.39
N GLY A 84 4.39 -8.48 -9.47
CA GLY A 84 3.85 -8.73 -10.82
C GLY A 84 4.09 -10.15 -11.31
N ARG A 85 5.25 -10.71 -10.99
CA ARG A 85 5.56 -12.12 -11.28
C ARG A 85 4.70 -13.05 -10.42
N LEU A 86 4.55 -12.80 -9.13
CA LEU A 86 3.68 -13.57 -8.23
C LEU A 86 2.22 -13.54 -8.70
N MET A 87 1.72 -12.36 -9.11
CA MET A 87 0.38 -12.25 -9.69
C MET A 87 0.21 -13.14 -10.91
N LYS A 88 1.16 -13.09 -11.85
CA LYS A 88 1.10 -13.88 -13.07
C LYS A 88 1.21 -15.39 -12.82
N ASP A 89 2.10 -15.79 -11.92
CA ASP A 89 2.42 -17.20 -11.71
C ASP A 89 1.38 -17.89 -10.79
N ASP A 90 0.85 -17.18 -9.77
CA ASP A 90 0.11 -17.81 -8.67
C ASP A 90 -1.19 -17.09 -8.28
N PHE A 91 -1.18 -15.74 -8.22
CA PHE A 91 -2.23 -14.99 -7.52
C PHE A 91 -3.30 -14.36 -8.42
N GLN A 92 -3.19 -14.45 -9.74
CA GLN A 92 -4.24 -13.93 -10.64
C GLN A 92 -5.64 -14.43 -10.29
N PRO A 93 -5.86 -15.72 -9.97
CA PRO A 93 -7.18 -16.23 -9.59
C PRO A 93 -7.71 -15.69 -8.25
N TYR A 94 -6.81 -15.13 -7.43
CA TYR A 94 -7.11 -14.65 -6.08
C TYR A 94 -7.08 -13.11 -5.97
N ARG A 95 -7.02 -12.38 -7.11
CA ARG A 95 -6.89 -10.90 -7.09
C ARG A 95 -7.93 -10.23 -6.20
N ASP A 96 -9.18 -10.68 -6.27
CA ASP A 96 -10.29 -10.09 -5.52
C ASP A 96 -10.29 -10.46 -4.02
N GLU A 97 -9.47 -11.42 -3.62
CA GLU A 97 -9.24 -11.78 -2.22
C GLU A 97 -8.05 -11.02 -1.61
N LEU A 98 -7.25 -10.36 -2.43
CA LEU A 98 -6.07 -9.61 -2.00
C LEU A 98 -6.39 -8.14 -1.83
N PHE A 99 -5.78 -7.53 -0.82
CA PHE A 99 -5.72 -6.08 -0.62
C PHE A 99 -4.30 -5.63 -0.88
N ILE A 100 -4.05 -5.05 -2.04
CA ILE A 100 -2.70 -4.66 -2.48
C ILE A 100 -2.54 -3.16 -2.35
N SER A 101 -1.53 -2.73 -1.59
CA SER A 101 -1.18 -1.32 -1.46
C SER A 101 0.18 -1.00 -2.07
N THR A 102 0.31 0.21 -2.63
CA THR A 102 1.60 0.77 -3.01
C THR A 102 1.68 2.26 -2.68
N LYS A 103 2.90 2.81 -2.73
CA LYS A 103 3.20 4.16 -2.25
C LYS A 103 4.17 4.85 -3.20
N ALA A 104 4.09 6.18 -3.28
CA ALA A 104 5.07 7.02 -3.97
C ALA A 104 5.43 8.24 -3.13
N GLY A 105 6.71 8.65 -3.14
CA GLY A 105 7.21 9.78 -2.36
C GLY A 105 8.73 9.87 -2.26
N TYR A 106 9.44 8.78 -2.56
CA TYR A 106 10.91 8.71 -2.54
C TYR A 106 11.50 8.64 -3.94
N ASP A 107 12.82 8.75 -4.05
CA ASP A 107 13.53 8.75 -5.33
C ASP A 107 13.24 7.50 -6.15
N MET A 108 12.92 7.70 -7.43
CA MET A 108 12.64 6.62 -8.38
C MET A 108 13.39 6.76 -9.71
N TRP A 109 13.62 7.99 -10.17
CA TRP A 109 14.38 8.27 -11.40
C TRP A 109 15.08 9.61 -11.31
N GLU A 110 16.07 9.80 -12.16
CA GLU A 110 16.89 11.00 -12.23
C GLU A 110 16.11 12.25 -12.66
N GLY A 111 16.56 13.39 -12.19
CA GLY A 111 16.02 14.70 -12.57
C GLY A 111 14.91 15.20 -11.64
N PRO A 112 14.30 16.35 -11.96
CA PRO A 112 13.46 17.10 -11.02
C PRO A 112 12.07 16.51 -10.79
N TYR A 113 11.69 15.46 -11.51
CA TYR A 113 10.34 14.88 -11.46
C TYR A 113 10.29 13.46 -10.90
N GLY A 114 11.42 12.96 -10.38
CA GLY A 114 11.55 11.57 -9.92
C GLY A 114 11.37 11.36 -8.41
N ASN A 115 10.85 12.35 -7.68
CA ASN A 115 10.80 12.35 -6.22
C ASN A 115 9.67 13.24 -5.67
N TRP A 116 9.36 13.12 -4.38
CA TRP A 116 8.47 13.95 -3.56
C TRP A 116 6.97 13.79 -3.87
N GLY A 117 6.18 14.89 -3.78
CA GLY A 117 4.72 14.83 -3.73
C GLY A 117 4.00 15.54 -4.89
N SER A 118 4.73 16.02 -5.92
CA SER A 118 4.08 16.71 -7.04
C SER A 118 3.06 15.82 -7.78
N ARG A 119 2.03 16.43 -8.32
CA ARG A 119 1.06 15.75 -9.18
C ARG A 119 1.72 14.93 -10.29
N LYS A 120 2.72 15.52 -10.96
CA LYS A 120 3.45 14.85 -12.04
C LYS A 120 4.13 13.56 -11.56
N TYR A 121 4.78 13.61 -10.39
CA TYR A 121 5.46 12.46 -9.81
C TYR A 121 4.49 11.38 -9.38
N LEU A 122 3.42 11.71 -8.63
CA LEU A 122 2.48 10.73 -8.10
C LEU A 122 1.74 9.98 -9.21
N MET A 123 1.26 10.70 -10.23
CA MET A 123 0.56 10.09 -11.36
C MET A 123 1.46 9.13 -12.15
N ALA A 124 2.67 9.60 -12.50
CA ALA A 124 3.64 8.77 -13.24
C ALA A 124 4.10 7.57 -12.41
N SER A 125 4.31 7.75 -11.10
CA SER A 125 4.71 6.67 -10.19
C SER A 125 3.68 5.56 -10.13
N LEU A 126 2.39 5.89 -9.96
CA LEU A 126 1.35 4.87 -9.91
C LEU A 126 1.20 4.14 -11.24
N ASP A 127 1.27 4.84 -12.38
CA ASP A 127 1.22 4.22 -13.70
C ASP A 127 2.37 3.20 -13.90
N GLN A 128 3.57 3.55 -13.43
CA GLN A 128 4.71 2.64 -13.45
C GLN A 128 4.52 1.45 -12.48
N SER A 129 4.00 1.71 -11.28
CA SER A 129 3.71 0.67 -10.27
C SER A 129 2.70 -0.36 -10.78
N LEU A 130 1.60 0.09 -11.34
CA LEU A 130 0.58 -0.79 -11.94
C LEU A 130 1.18 -1.66 -13.06
N LYS A 131 2.03 -1.07 -13.90
CA LYS A 131 2.72 -1.80 -14.96
C LYS A 131 3.68 -2.86 -14.41
N ARG A 132 4.49 -2.53 -13.39
CA ARG A 132 5.40 -3.49 -12.74
C ARG A 132 4.65 -4.64 -12.08
N MET A 133 3.55 -4.33 -11.39
CA MET A 133 2.74 -5.33 -10.68
C MET A 133 1.79 -6.11 -11.60
N ASN A 134 1.66 -5.74 -12.88
CA ASN A 134 0.69 -6.32 -13.81
C ASN A 134 -0.75 -6.24 -13.28
N LEU A 135 -1.13 -5.06 -12.80
CA LEU A 135 -2.44 -4.75 -12.22
C LEU A 135 -3.10 -3.59 -12.95
N ASP A 136 -4.43 -3.61 -13.03
CA ASP A 136 -5.22 -2.49 -13.53
C ASP A 136 -5.43 -1.41 -12.46
N TYR A 137 -5.48 -1.82 -11.18
CA TYR A 137 -5.64 -0.96 -10.02
C TYR A 137 -4.96 -1.54 -8.79
N VAL A 138 -4.67 -0.69 -7.80
CA VAL A 138 -4.34 -1.09 -6.42
C VAL A 138 -5.54 -0.84 -5.52
N ASP A 139 -5.62 -1.58 -4.41
CA ASP A 139 -6.68 -1.36 -3.42
C ASP A 139 -6.41 -0.07 -2.65
N LEU A 140 -5.15 0.22 -2.35
CA LEU A 140 -4.78 1.40 -1.59
C LEU A 140 -3.53 2.07 -2.16
N PHE A 141 -3.61 3.39 -2.37
CA PHE A 141 -2.47 4.21 -2.77
C PHE A 141 -2.09 5.21 -1.69
N TYR A 142 -0.78 5.29 -1.38
CA TYR A 142 -0.25 6.21 -0.38
C TYR A 142 0.59 7.32 -0.98
N SER A 143 0.44 8.55 -0.45
CA SER A 143 1.56 9.48 -0.42
C SER A 143 2.51 9.02 0.69
N HIS A 144 3.72 8.58 0.29
CA HIS A 144 4.66 7.84 1.13
C HIS A 144 5.33 8.69 2.20
N ARG A 145 5.40 10.00 1.99
CA ARG A 145 5.91 10.99 2.95
C ARG A 145 5.35 12.37 2.66
N TYR A 146 5.40 13.22 3.66
CA TYR A 146 5.10 14.64 3.53
C TYR A 146 6.14 15.34 2.64
N ASP A 147 5.67 16.17 1.71
CA ASP A 147 6.52 17.06 0.90
C ASP A 147 6.28 18.52 1.35
N PRO A 148 7.28 19.15 2.00
CA PRO A 148 7.13 20.53 2.49
C PRO A 148 7.16 21.59 1.38
N ASN A 149 7.55 21.22 0.16
CA ASN A 149 7.77 22.16 -0.95
C ASN A 149 6.66 22.13 -2.00
N THR A 150 5.78 21.11 -1.98
CA THR A 150 4.63 21.02 -2.86
C THR A 150 3.38 21.47 -2.10
N PRO A 151 2.53 22.36 -2.67
CA PRO A 151 1.25 22.68 -2.07
C PRO A 151 0.46 21.40 -1.77
N LEU A 152 -0.08 21.29 -0.54
CA LEU A 152 -0.82 20.09 -0.12
C LEU A 152 -1.99 19.78 -1.04
N GLU A 153 -2.66 20.81 -1.50
CA GLU A 153 -3.80 20.71 -2.42
C GLU A 153 -3.40 20.05 -3.75
N GLU A 154 -2.20 20.31 -4.28
CA GLU A 154 -1.72 19.66 -5.49
C GLU A 154 -1.54 18.16 -5.28
N THR A 155 -0.84 17.77 -4.22
CA THR A 155 -0.62 16.38 -3.84
C THR A 155 -1.96 15.66 -3.62
N LEU A 156 -2.84 16.24 -2.82
CA LEU A 156 -4.12 15.63 -2.46
C LEU A 156 -5.09 15.57 -3.65
N GLN A 157 -5.11 16.60 -4.51
CA GLN A 157 -5.94 16.57 -5.72
C GLN A 157 -5.43 15.50 -6.71
N ALA A 158 -4.12 15.30 -6.82
CA ALA A 158 -3.57 14.20 -7.61
C ALA A 158 -4.07 12.84 -7.11
N MET A 159 -4.10 12.64 -5.79
CA MET A 159 -4.61 11.40 -5.18
C MET A 159 -6.12 11.22 -5.45
N VAL A 160 -6.92 12.26 -5.30
CA VAL A 160 -8.35 12.21 -5.66
C VAL A 160 -8.56 11.83 -7.13
N ASP A 161 -7.76 12.40 -8.02
CA ASP A 161 -7.86 12.10 -9.47
C ASP A 161 -7.44 10.66 -9.79
N ILE A 162 -6.50 10.09 -9.05
CA ILE A 162 -6.11 8.67 -9.13
C ILE A 162 -7.32 7.76 -8.84
N VAL A 163 -8.07 8.04 -7.78
CA VAL A 163 -9.29 7.28 -7.45
C VAL A 163 -10.36 7.47 -8.52
N LYS A 164 -10.60 8.71 -8.97
CA LYS A 164 -11.56 9.01 -10.05
C LYS A 164 -11.22 8.32 -11.37
N GLN A 165 -9.93 8.06 -11.63
CA GLN A 165 -9.47 7.28 -12.79
C GLN A 165 -9.59 5.75 -12.59
N GLY A 166 -10.02 5.29 -11.42
CA GLY A 166 -10.12 3.87 -11.11
C GLY A 166 -8.79 3.15 -10.90
N LYS A 167 -7.69 3.90 -10.69
CA LYS A 167 -6.34 3.33 -10.51
C LYS A 167 -6.05 2.94 -9.06
N ALA A 168 -6.83 3.46 -8.11
CA ALA A 168 -6.84 3.04 -6.72
C ALA A 168 -8.27 3.09 -6.18
N LEU A 169 -8.61 2.16 -5.26
CA LEU A 169 -9.93 2.15 -4.62
C LEU A 169 -9.97 3.09 -3.41
N TYR A 170 -8.88 3.15 -2.66
CA TYR A 170 -8.75 3.94 -1.43
C TYR A 170 -7.46 4.75 -1.43
N LEU A 171 -7.46 5.79 -0.59
CA LEU A 171 -6.32 6.68 -0.37
C LEU A 171 -5.79 6.60 1.04
N SER A 172 -4.49 6.85 1.18
CA SER A 172 -3.81 6.92 2.45
C SER A 172 -2.59 7.84 2.40
N ILE A 173 -2.07 8.18 3.57
CA ILE A 173 -0.82 8.92 3.72
C ILE A 173 0.07 8.25 4.75
N SER A 174 1.37 8.48 4.65
CA SER A 174 2.36 7.91 5.55
C SER A 174 3.33 8.98 6.03
N ARG A 175 3.62 9.00 7.34
CA ARG A 175 4.61 9.86 7.96
C ARG A 175 4.37 11.37 7.76
N TRP A 176 3.13 11.78 7.67
CA TRP A 176 2.78 13.20 7.61
C TRP A 176 2.68 13.79 9.02
N PRO A 177 3.12 15.06 9.23
CA PRO A 177 2.88 15.76 10.49
C PRO A 177 1.39 15.87 10.80
N LEU A 178 1.04 15.88 12.08
CA LEU A 178 -0.37 15.89 12.54
C LEU A 178 -1.22 16.99 11.88
N GLU A 179 -0.71 18.20 11.77
CA GLU A 179 -1.48 19.30 11.17
C GLU A 179 -1.71 19.10 9.66
N ALA A 180 -0.73 18.52 8.96
CA ALA A 180 -0.89 18.15 7.56
C ALA A 180 -1.85 16.95 7.39
N LEU A 181 -1.84 15.98 8.30
CA LEU A 181 -2.83 14.90 8.35
C LEU A 181 -4.25 15.44 8.54
N LYS A 182 -4.47 16.36 9.47
CA LYS A 182 -5.78 17.01 9.71
C LYS A 182 -6.28 17.72 8.45
N PHE A 183 -5.40 18.48 7.81
CA PHE A 183 -5.72 19.15 6.54
C PHE A 183 -6.08 18.14 5.44
N ALA A 184 -5.28 17.09 5.29
CA ALA A 184 -5.52 16.05 4.28
C ALA A 184 -6.85 15.32 4.51
N ASP A 185 -7.15 14.95 5.75
CA ASP A 185 -8.39 14.28 6.12
C ASP A 185 -9.62 15.12 5.73
N GLN A 186 -9.62 16.42 6.10
CA GLN A 186 -10.73 17.31 5.75
C GLN A 186 -10.81 17.53 4.23
N TYR A 187 -9.67 17.79 3.56
CA TYR A 187 -9.62 18.02 2.11
C TYR A 187 -10.17 16.84 1.31
N LEU A 188 -9.83 15.62 1.72
CA LEU A 188 -10.25 14.40 1.04
C LEU A 188 -11.71 14.04 1.35
N LYS A 189 -12.18 14.27 2.58
CA LYS A 189 -13.61 14.11 2.95
C LYS A 189 -14.51 15.04 2.13
N ASP A 190 -14.11 16.28 1.92
CA ASP A 190 -14.85 17.27 1.12
C ASP A 190 -14.95 16.86 -0.38
N ARG A 191 -14.21 15.84 -0.81
CA ARG A 191 -14.17 15.32 -2.19
C ARG A 191 -14.64 13.88 -2.32
N ASP A 192 -15.33 13.36 -1.30
CA ASP A 192 -15.84 11.99 -1.22
C ASP A 192 -14.75 10.91 -1.40
N CYS A 193 -13.52 11.22 -0.96
CA CYS A 193 -12.36 10.34 -1.01
C CYS A 193 -11.67 10.27 0.36
N PRO A 194 -12.35 9.86 1.46
CA PRO A 194 -11.78 9.90 2.80
C PRO A 194 -10.52 9.02 2.91
N LEU A 195 -9.62 9.40 3.80
CA LEU A 195 -8.48 8.56 4.17
C LEU A 195 -8.95 7.24 4.74
N LEU A 196 -8.37 6.13 4.25
CA LEU A 196 -8.65 4.81 4.82
C LEU A 196 -7.74 4.50 6.00
N ILE A 197 -6.45 4.82 5.89
CA ILE A 197 -5.39 4.47 6.84
C ILE A 197 -4.43 5.65 6.96
N PHE A 198 -3.82 5.77 8.12
CA PHE A 198 -2.56 6.49 8.32
C PHE A 198 -1.47 5.48 8.68
N GLN A 199 -0.35 5.47 7.94
CA GLN A 199 0.75 4.55 8.22
C GLN A 199 1.96 5.30 8.77
N ASP A 200 2.44 4.87 9.93
CA ASP A 200 3.66 5.42 10.51
C ASP A 200 4.46 4.35 11.25
N ARG A 201 5.70 4.70 11.62
CA ARG A 201 6.55 3.85 12.42
C ARG A 201 6.16 3.96 13.90
N LEU A 202 5.77 2.84 14.48
CA LEU A 202 5.49 2.74 15.91
C LEU A 202 6.14 1.44 16.44
N ASN A 203 6.95 1.58 17.45
CA ASN A 203 7.56 0.44 18.16
C ASN A 203 7.92 0.85 19.60
N MET A 204 8.55 -0.03 20.36
CA MET A 204 8.88 0.23 21.76
C MET A 204 9.87 1.40 21.95
N LEU A 205 10.68 1.72 20.95
CA LEU A 205 11.70 2.77 21.01
C LEU A 205 11.26 4.06 20.31
N ASP A 206 10.37 3.97 19.29
CA ASP A 206 9.86 5.09 18.54
C ASP A 206 8.34 5.16 18.72
N ARG A 207 7.89 6.11 19.53
CA ARG A 207 6.50 6.27 19.95
C ARG A 207 5.91 7.60 19.47
N ALA A 208 6.59 8.30 18.58
CA ALA A 208 6.19 9.62 18.11
C ALA A 208 4.71 9.76 17.72
N PRO A 209 4.07 8.81 16.96
CA PRO A 209 2.66 8.92 16.62
C PRO A 209 1.71 8.86 17.82
N GLN A 210 2.11 8.23 18.92
CA GLN A 210 1.37 8.19 20.16
C GLN A 210 1.55 9.49 20.95
N GLU A 211 2.79 9.99 21.02
CA GLU A 211 3.17 11.13 21.85
C GLU A 211 2.72 12.47 21.26
N ASN A 212 2.63 12.57 19.92
CA ASN A 212 2.26 13.78 19.21
C ASN A 212 0.75 13.92 18.92
N GLY A 213 -0.08 12.97 19.39
CA GLY A 213 -1.53 12.98 19.22
C GLY A 213 -2.04 12.44 17.87
N THR A 214 -1.16 11.91 17.03
CA THR A 214 -1.56 11.35 15.70
C THR A 214 -2.49 10.15 15.86
N LEU A 215 -2.19 9.21 16.77
CA LEU A 215 -3.03 8.04 17.01
C LEU A 215 -4.41 8.42 17.55
N ASP A 216 -4.47 9.37 18.47
CA ASP A 216 -5.73 9.85 19.03
C ASP A 216 -6.60 10.48 17.95
N TYR A 217 -6.01 11.34 17.11
CA TYR A 217 -6.70 11.93 15.97
C TYR A 217 -7.25 10.86 15.00
N CYS A 218 -6.45 9.89 14.63
CA CYS A 218 -6.87 8.79 13.73
C CYS A 218 -8.04 8.01 14.35
N HIS A 219 -7.94 7.65 15.64
CA HIS A 219 -8.99 6.92 16.35
C HIS A 219 -10.32 7.68 16.39
N GLU A 220 -10.29 8.96 16.75
CA GLU A 220 -11.48 9.82 16.85
C GLU A 220 -12.15 10.02 15.49
N ASN A 221 -11.37 10.10 14.40
CA ASN A 221 -11.86 10.37 13.06
C ASN A 221 -12.14 9.11 12.24
N GLY A 222 -11.84 7.93 12.78
CA GLY A 222 -12.13 6.65 12.15
C GLY A 222 -11.21 6.33 10.96
N ILE A 223 -9.93 6.68 11.10
CA ILE A 223 -8.85 6.38 10.16
C ILE A 223 -8.08 5.15 10.65
#